data_d73ad12b60e3ec4d6152433a7ef1fab3
#
_entry.id   d73ad12b60e3ec4d6152433a7ef1fab3
#
_cell.length_a   1.000
_cell.length_b   1.000
_cell.length_c   1.000
_cell.angle_alpha   90.00
_cell.angle_beta   90.00
_cell.angle_gamma   90.00
#
_symmetry.space_group_name_H-M   'P 1'
#
loop_
_entity.id
_entity.type
_entity.pdbx_description
1 polymer ?
#
loop_
_entity_poly.entity_id
_entity_poly.type
_entity_poly.pdbx_seq_one_letter_code
_entity_poly.pdbx_strand_id
1 'polypeptide(L)'
;MLLHTAQETLLLLLLGVSSNVFAYGMDKSIEQLVAMRARAAQEAGGFLPSYLLWSGSALVLCALSAACAQHISSAAVGSGIPQMKCVLAGGARIDHYLSARTLAAKVLSLVLAIGGGLAVGKEGPYVHISTCVAQQLCRLPLFRRLNETEALRRQMLAAGCAAGVAATFGAPVGGVLFSIEVTATYYSVAHLWKAMFTAVAAAVVFRVTRLEP
;
A
#
# COMPACT_ATOMS: atom_id res chain seq x y z
N MET A 1 -5.74 -13.34 28.72
CA MET A 1 -5.65 -14.13 27.49
C MET A 1 -6.71 -13.72 26.48
N LEU A 2 -8.01 -13.80 26.78
CA LEU A 2 -9.10 -13.42 25.84
C LEU A 2 -9.02 -11.98 25.31
N LEU A 3 -8.72 -10.99 26.14
CA LEU A 3 -8.58 -9.60 25.72
C LEU A 3 -7.43 -9.38 24.71
N HIS A 4 -6.36 -10.15 24.83
CA HIS A 4 -5.20 -10.08 23.96
C HIS A 4 -5.54 -10.60 22.56
N THR A 5 -6.23 -11.71 22.48
CA THR A 5 -6.69 -12.31 21.22
C THR A 5 -7.71 -11.38 20.52
N ALA A 6 -8.59 -10.72 21.28
CA ALA A 6 -9.55 -9.79 20.74
C ALA A 6 -8.89 -8.53 20.12
N GLN A 7 -7.86 -7.95 20.79
CA GLN A 7 -7.13 -6.81 20.28
C GLN A 7 -6.34 -7.16 19.00
N GLU A 8 -5.69 -8.33 18.96
CA GLU A 8 -5.00 -8.80 17.76
C GLU A 8 -5.98 -8.98 16.59
N THR A 9 -7.10 -9.65 16.82
CA THR A 9 -8.11 -9.91 15.78
C THR A 9 -8.72 -8.61 15.26
N LEU A 10 -9.00 -7.65 16.14
CA LEU A 10 -9.50 -6.33 15.76
C LEU A 10 -8.48 -5.57 14.90
N LEU A 11 -7.20 -5.59 15.29
CA LEU A 11 -6.14 -4.94 14.51
C LEU A 11 -6.02 -5.56 13.12
N LEU A 12 -6.03 -6.89 13.02
CA LEU A 12 -5.94 -7.61 11.75
C LEU A 12 -7.13 -7.29 10.83
N LEU A 13 -8.34 -7.20 11.39
CA LEU A 13 -9.54 -6.82 10.64
C LEU A 13 -9.44 -5.37 10.14
N LEU A 14 -9.10 -4.43 11.03
CA LEU A 14 -8.91 -3.02 10.67
C LEU A 14 -7.81 -2.85 9.61
N LEU A 15 -6.74 -3.63 9.71
CA LEU A 15 -5.65 -3.62 8.73
C LEU A 15 -6.13 -4.08 7.36
N GLY A 16 -6.87 -5.17 7.26
CA GLY A 16 -7.43 -5.66 6.00
C GLY A 16 -8.37 -4.65 5.35
N VAL A 17 -9.29 -4.10 6.15
CA VAL A 17 -10.25 -3.08 5.69
C VAL A 17 -9.53 -1.80 5.25
N SER A 18 -8.67 -1.23 6.09
CA SER A 18 -7.98 0.02 5.78
C SER A 18 -7.05 -0.11 4.58
N SER A 19 -6.33 -1.23 4.44
CA SER A 19 -5.50 -1.48 3.27
C SER A 19 -6.30 -1.43 1.98
N ASN A 20 -7.50 -2.03 1.96
CA ASN A 20 -8.35 -1.99 0.79
C ASN A 20 -8.97 -0.61 0.54
N VAL A 21 -9.38 0.12 1.58
CA VAL A 21 -9.88 1.50 1.45
C VAL A 21 -8.82 2.41 0.82
N PHE A 22 -7.55 2.30 1.24
CA PHE A 22 -6.45 3.01 0.59
C PHE A 22 -6.29 2.60 -0.88
N ALA A 23 -6.37 1.29 -1.18
CA ALA A 23 -6.28 0.77 -2.54
C ALA A 23 -7.37 1.37 -3.44
N TYR A 24 -8.62 1.30 -3.01
CA TYR A 24 -9.77 1.83 -3.73
C TYR A 24 -9.67 3.36 -3.93
N GLY A 25 -9.33 4.10 -2.89
CA GLY A 25 -9.15 5.55 -2.97
C GLY A 25 -8.07 5.96 -3.97
N MET A 26 -6.95 5.24 -4.01
CA MET A 26 -5.90 5.48 -4.99
C MET A 26 -6.33 5.13 -6.41
N ASP A 27 -6.99 3.99 -6.61
CA ASP A 27 -7.48 3.58 -7.93
C ASP A 27 -8.47 4.63 -8.49
N LYS A 28 -9.42 5.10 -7.67
CA LYS A 28 -10.35 6.18 -8.05
C LYS A 28 -9.64 7.51 -8.36
N SER A 29 -8.64 7.88 -7.58
CA SER A 29 -7.84 9.09 -7.82
C SER A 29 -7.08 9.00 -9.15
N ILE A 30 -6.51 7.83 -9.47
CA ILE A 30 -5.82 7.56 -10.73
C ILE A 30 -6.80 7.64 -11.90
N GLU A 31 -7.97 6.98 -11.81
CA GLU A 31 -9.01 7.03 -12.83
C GLU A 31 -9.45 8.47 -13.12
N GLN A 32 -9.68 9.26 -12.08
CA GLN A 32 -10.07 10.67 -12.22
C GLN A 32 -8.97 11.51 -12.92
N LEU A 33 -7.71 11.35 -12.53
CA LEU A 33 -6.59 12.05 -13.16
C LEU A 33 -6.45 11.70 -14.65
N VAL A 34 -6.56 10.41 -14.99
CA VAL A 34 -6.49 9.97 -16.39
C VAL A 34 -7.68 10.50 -17.18
N ALA A 35 -8.90 10.46 -16.62
CA ALA A 35 -10.09 10.98 -17.26
C ALA A 35 -10.02 12.51 -17.48
N MET A 36 -9.52 13.26 -16.50
CA MET A 36 -9.31 14.72 -16.64
C MET A 36 -8.32 15.05 -17.76
N ARG A 37 -7.20 14.33 -17.84
CA ARG A 37 -6.21 14.50 -18.91
C ARG A 37 -6.78 14.17 -20.28
N ALA A 38 -7.55 13.07 -20.37
CA ALA A 38 -8.19 12.67 -21.62
C ALA A 38 -9.19 13.72 -22.11
N ARG A 39 -10.04 14.27 -21.22
CA ARG A 39 -10.98 15.35 -21.55
C ARG A 39 -10.25 16.61 -22.02
N ALA A 40 -9.25 17.06 -21.29
CA ALA A 40 -8.47 18.26 -21.66
C ALA A 40 -7.80 18.10 -23.05
N ALA A 41 -7.28 16.91 -23.36
CA ALA A 41 -6.71 16.64 -24.67
C ALA A 41 -7.76 16.61 -25.79
N GLN A 42 -8.99 16.11 -25.54
CA GLN A 42 -10.09 16.10 -26.51
C GLN A 42 -10.64 17.51 -26.79
N GLU A 43 -10.73 18.36 -25.77
CA GLU A 43 -11.22 19.74 -25.88
C GLU A 43 -10.25 20.67 -26.62
N ALA A 44 -9.00 20.30 -26.81
CA ALA A 44 -7.95 21.10 -27.45
C ALA A 44 -8.14 21.33 -28.97
N GLY A 45 -9.11 20.63 -29.60
CA GLY A 45 -9.59 20.94 -30.94
C GLY A 45 -8.61 20.75 -32.12
N GLY A 46 -7.55 19.93 -31.94
CA GLY A 46 -6.60 19.61 -33.01
C GLY A 46 -5.53 18.64 -32.58
N PHE A 47 -4.89 17.93 -33.53
CA PHE A 47 -3.90 16.93 -33.22
C PHE A 47 -2.71 17.47 -32.42
N LEU A 48 -2.12 18.54 -32.88
CA LEU A 48 -0.92 19.13 -32.24
C LEU A 48 -1.18 19.65 -30.82
N PRO A 49 -2.23 20.48 -30.55
CA PRO A 49 -2.52 20.92 -29.20
C PRO A 49 -2.93 19.75 -28.26
N SER A 50 -3.70 18.77 -28.75
CA SER A 50 -4.04 17.58 -27.95
C SER A 50 -2.79 16.78 -27.55
N TYR A 51 -1.87 16.59 -28.48
CA TYR A 51 -0.61 15.89 -28.22
C TYR A 51 0.26 16.64 -27.21
N LEU A 52 0.39 17.97 -27.36
CA LEU A 52 1.16 18.80 -26.43
C LEU A 52 0.56 18.80 -25.02
N LEU A 53 -0.77 18.90 -24.89
CA LEU A 53 -1.46 18.83 -23.61
C LEU A 53 -1.31 17.46 -22.95
N TRP A 54 -1.45 16.38 -23.72
CA TRP A 54 -1.29 15.03 -23.20
C TRP A 54 0.14 14.77 -22.69
N SER A 55 1.14 15.10 -23.53
CA SER A 55 2.55 14.89 -23.19
C SER A 55 3.04 15.83 -22.10
N GLY A 56 2.64 17.12 -22.16
CA GLY A 56 2.99 18.11 -21.16
C GLY A 56 2.41 17.80 -19.79
N SER A 57 1.13 17.39 -19.74
CA SER A 57 0.50 16.96 -18.47
C SER A 57 1.18 15.71 -17.89
N ALA A 58 1.57 14.75 -18.72
CA ALA A 58 2.33 13.59 -18.30
C ALA A 58 3.67 14.00 -17.65
N LEU A 59 4.43 14.86 -18.33
CA LEU A 59 5.72 15.34 -17.84
C LEU A 59 5.59 16.08 -16.51
N VAL A 60 4.60 16.97 -16.37
CA VAL A 60 4.34 17.70 -15.11
C VAL A 60 3.99 16.75 -13.98
N LEU A 61 3.07 15.79 -14.19
CA LEU A 61 2.67 14.83 -13.16
C LEU A 61 3.82 13.92 -12.74
N CYS A 62 4.64 13.47 -13.70
CA CYS A 62 5.82 12.66 -13.40
C CYS A 62 6.88 13.45 -12.62
N ALA A 63 7.12 14.72 -12.99
CA ALA A 63 8.02 15.59 -12.25
C ALA A 63 7.53 15.86 -10.83
N LEU A 64 6.23 16.11 -10.64
CA LEU A 64 5.61 16.25 -9.32
C LEU A 64 5.72 14.96 -8.49
N SER A 65 5.51 13.79 -9.11
CA SER A 65 5.70 12.50 -8.45
C SER A 65 7.13 12.33 -7.92
N ALA A 66 8.13 12.63 -8.75
CA ALA A 66 9.53 12.57 -8.36
C ALA A 66 9.85 13.57 -7.24
N ALA A 67 9.36 14.80 -7.34
CA ALA A 67 9.52 15.83 -6.32
C ALA A 67 8.88 15.40 -4.98
N CYS A 68 7.68 14.87 -4.98
CA CYS A 68 7.02 14.34 -3.77
C CYS A 68 7.86 13.23 -3.12
N ALA A 69 8.37 12.28 -3.90
CA ALA A 69 9.19 11.19 -3.39
C ALA A 69 10.52 11.68 -2.79
N GLN A 70 11.16 12.69 -3.40
CA GLN A 70 12.45 13.22 -2.93
C GLN A 70 12.31 14.16 -1.73
N HIS A 71 11.33 15.08 -1.75
CA HIS A 71 11.23 16.13 -0.74
C HIS A 71 10.42 15.71 0.49
N ILE A 72 9.42 14.84 0.37
CA ILE A 72 8.62 14.41 1.51
C ILE A 72 9.32 13.26 2.25
N SER A 73 9.72 12.19 1.53
CA SER A 73 10.42 11.05 2.11
C SER A 73 11.15 10.24 1.05
N SER A 74 12.48 10.24 1.09
CA SER A 74 13.32 9.42 0.21
C SER A 74 13.08 7.90 0.38
N ALA A 75 12.58 7.48 1.54
CA ALA A 75 12.18 6.09 1.80
C ALA A 75 10.94 5.64 0.98
N ALA A 76 10.22 6.58 0.36
CA ALA A 76 9.11 6.29 -0.53
C ALA A 76 9.54 5.86 -1.94
N VAL A 77 10.80 6.05 -2.33
CA VAL A 77 11.33 5.70 -3.64
C VAL A 77 11.35 4.18 -3.86
N GLY A 78 11.05 3.73 -5.07
CA GLY A 78 11.09 2.32 -5.47
C GLY A 78 9.85 1.50 -5.07
N SER A 79 9.92 0.18 -5.25
CA SER A 79 8.78 -0.72 -4.96
C SER A 79 8.49 -0.87 -3.46
N GLY A 80 9.50 -0.81 -2.61
CA GLY A 80 9.37 -1.05 -1.17
C GLY A 80 9.53 -2.51 -0.74
N ILE A 81 9.45 -3.47 -1.64
CA ILE A 81 9.59 -4.91 -1.30
C ILE A 81 10.96 -5.23 -0.69
N PRO A 82 12.11 -4.78 -1.24
CA PRO A 82 13.42 -5.01 -0.63
C PRO A 82 13.53 -4.40 0.77
N GLN A 83 12.98 -3.20 0.95
CA GLN A 83 12.95 -2.53 2.25
C GLN A 83 12.13 -3.32 3.26
N MET A 84 10.97 -3.85 2.85
CA MET A 84 10.13 -4.69 3.72
C MET A 84 10.84 -5.98 4.11
N LYS A 85 11.56 -6.61 3.20
CA LYS A 85 12.38 -7.78 3.49
C LYS A 85 13.44 -7.47 4.56
N CYS A 86 14.16 -6.37 4.42
CA CYS A 86 15.15 -5.93 5.42
C CYS A 86 14.51 -5.58 6.77
N VAL A 87 13.35 -4.93 6.78
CA VAL A 87 12.61 -4.57 8.01
C VAL A 87 12.16 -5.83 8.75
N LEU A 88 11.57 -6.80 8.04
CA LEU A 88 11.07 -8.04 8.63
C LEU A 88 12.20 -8.96 9.09
N ALA A 89 13.35 -8.95 8.40
CA ALA A 89 14.56 -9.65 8.83
C ALA A 89 15.24 -9.00 10.04
N GLY A 90 14.83 -7.79 10.45
CA GLY A 90 15.41 -7.08 11.59
C GLY A 90 16.67 -6.25 11.28
N GLY A 91 17.03 -6.12 10.00
CA GLY A 91 18.22 -5.41 9.57
C GLY A 91 18.05 -3.91 9.31
N ALA A 92 16.82 -3.38 9.36
CA ALA A 92 16.53 -1.98 9.03
C ALA A 92 15.68 -1.28 10.08
N ARG A 93 15.84 0.06 10.17
CA ARG A 93 15.05 0.89 11.09
C ARG A 93 13.60 0.99 10.62
N ILE A 94 12.70 0.35 11.36
CA ILE A 94 11.26 0.33 11.07
C ILE A 94 10.71 1.76 10.98
N ASP A 95 11.08 2.63 11.90
CA ASP A 95 10.53 3.99 11.99
C ASP A 95 10.89 4.89 10.80
N HIS A 96 12.00 4.64 10.13
CA HIS A 96 12.39 5.40 8.95
C HIS A 96 11.53 5.00 7.72
N TYR A 97 11.38 3.69 7.49
CA TYR A 97 10.68 3.18 6.31
C TYR A 97 9.15 3.19 6.45
N LEU A 98 8.63 3.02 7.67
CA LEU A 98 7.20 2.88 7.96
C LEU A 98 6.59 4.10 8.66
N SER A 99 7.14 5.30 8.41
CA SER A 99 6.60 6.55 8.95
C SER A 99 5.32 6.98 8.21
N ALA A 100 4.49 7.79 8.89
CA ALA A 100 3.31 8.40 8.25
C ALA A 100 3.70 9.32 7.07
N ARG A 101 4.88 9.97 7.14
CA ARG A 101 5.42 10.77 6.04
C ARG A 101 5.73 9.92 4.82
N THR A 102 6.34 8.74 5.03
CA THR A 102 6.63 7.78 3.96
C THR A 102 5.35 7.25 3.34
N LEU A 103 4.33 6.96 4.15
CA LEU A 103 3.01 6.55 3.66
C LEU A 103 2.41 7.62 2.74
N ALA A 104 2.33 8.87 3.20
CA ALA A 104 1.78 9.97 2.41
C ALA A 104 2.58 10.21 1.11
N ALA A 105 3.91 10.25 1.20
CA ALA A 105 4.79 10.40 0.05
C ALA A 105 4.56 9.30 -0.98
N LYS A 106 4.45 8.05 -0.53
CA LYS A 106 4.24 6.87 -1.38
C LYS A 106 2.90 6.91 -2.10
N VAL A 107 1.83 7.21 -1.36
CA VAL A 107 0.47 7.32 -1.94
C VAL A 107 0.43 8.42 -2.98
N LEU A 108 0.89 9.63 -2.64
CA LEU A 108 0.87 10.78 -3.56
C LEU A 108 1.73 10.54 -4.80
N SER A 109 2.99 10.10 -4.61
CA SER A 109 3.90 9.87 -5.75
C SER A 109 3.37 8.78 -6.68
N LEU A 110 2.78 7.72 -6.15
CA LEU A 110 2.24 6.62 -6.96
C LEU A 110 1.02 7.05 -7.76
N VAL A 111 0.07 7.79 -7.15
CA VAL A 111 -1.11 8.33 -7.83
C VAL A 111 -0.70 9.28 -8.97
N LEU A 112 0.27 10.16 -8.72
CA LEU A 112 0.78 11.09 -9.74
C LEU A 112 1.55 10.37 -10.85
N ALA A 113 2.35 9.34 -10.52
CA ALA A 113 3.11 8.58 -11.51
C ALA A 113 2.19 7.83 -12.46
N ILE A 114 1.25 7.04 -11.93
CA ILE A 114 0.33 6.23 -12.75
C ILE A 114 -0.68 7.15 -13.46
N GLY A 115 -1.23 8.14 -12.77
CA GLY A 115 -2.11 9.16 -13.37
C GLY A 115 -1.41 9.98 -14.45
N GLY A 116 -0.10 10.18 -14.34
CA GLY A 116 0.77 10.76 -15.37
C GLY A 116 0.98 9.86 -16.59
N GLY A 117 0.62 8.56 -16.51
CA GLY A 117 0.76 7.61 -17.60
C GLY A 117 2.10 6.86 -17.61
N LEU A 118 2.86 6.86 -16.50
CA LEU A 118 4.03 6.01 -16.37
C LEU A 118 3.63 4.53 -16.34
N ALA A 119 4.31 3.72 -17.14
CA ALA A 119 4.14 2.26 -17.16
C ALA A 119 4.84 1.61 -15.96
N VAL A 120 4.36 1.90 -14.75
CA VAL A 120 4.87 1.35 -13.49
C VAL A 120 3.78 0.52 -12.80
N GLY A 121 4.22 -0.56 -12.12
CA GLY A 121 3.32 -1.41 -11.35
C GLY A 121 2.98 -0.79 -9.99
N LYS A 122 1.77 -1.04 -9.53
CA LYS A 122 1.29 -0.60 -8.21
C LYS A 122 1.51 -1.66 -7.11
N GLU A 123 1.78 -2.90 -7.46
CA GLU A 123 1.79 -4.05 -6.55
C GLU A 123 2.83 -3.92 -5.44
N GLY A 124 4.09 -3.68 -5.80
CA GLY A 124 5.17 -3.47 -4.83
C GLY A 124 4.93 -2.30 -3.90
N PRO A 125 4.63 -1.10 -4.42
CA PRO A 125 4.23 0.05 -3.60
C PRO A 125 3.06 -0.23 -2.66
N TYR A 126 2.07 -1.04 -3.07
CA TYR A 126 0.94 -1.40 -2.20
C TYR A 126 1.34 -2.25 -1.00
N VAL A 127 2.26 -3.20 -1.19
CA VAL A 127 2.83 -3.98 -0.08
C VAL A 127 3.45 -3.04 0.95
N HIS A 128 4.21 -2.04 0.51
CA HIS A 128 4.80 -1.05 1.41
C HIS A 128 3.74 -0.16 2.08
N ILE A 129 2.75 0.34 1.33
CA ILE A 129 1.64 1.15 1.86
C ILE A 129 0.89 0.40 2.96
N SER A 130 0.47 -0.85 2.70
CA SER A 130 -0.26 -1.67 3.68
C SER A 130 0.58 -1.97 4.93
N THR A 131 1.89 -2.16 4.76
CA THR A 131 2.80 -2.34 5.90
C THR A 131 2.98 -1.04 6.68
N CYS A 132 3.02 0.13 6.02
CA CYS A 132 2.98 1.43 6.70
C CYS A 132 1.68 1.60 7.49
N VAL A 133 0.53 1.23 6.91
CA VAL A 133 -0.76 1.26 7.61
C VAL A 133 -0.73 0.35 8.84
N ALA A 134 -0.19 -0.87 8.72
CA ALA A 134 -0.02 -1.79 9.85
C ALA A 134 0.80 -1.15 10.99
N GLN A 135 1.91 -0.48 10.66
CA GLN A 135 2.73 0.21 11.64
C GLN A 135 1.99 1.39 12.30
N GLN A 136 1.22 2.17 11.54
CA GLN A 136 0.44 3.27 12.10
C GLN A 136 -0.68 2.76 13.03
N LEU A 137 -1.35 1.68 12.65
CA LEU A 137 -2.35 1.03 13.52
C LEU A 137 -1.73 0.50 14.82
N CYS A 138 -0.56 -0.14 14.75
CA CYS A 138 0.17 -0.59 15.94
C CYS A 138 0.55 0.55 16.89
N ARG A 139 0.74 1.78 16.39
CA ARG A 139 1.05 2.96 17.21
C ARG A 139 -0.15 3.54 17.96
N LEU A 140 -1.37 3.15 17.62
CA LEU A 140 -2.55 3.62 18.32
C LEU A 140 -2.55 3.15 19.79
N PRO A 141 -3.03 3.97 20.74
CA PRO A 141 -3.02 3.64 22.16
C PRO A 141 -3.69 2.31 22.48
N LEU A 142 -4.73 1.96 21.72
CA LEU A 142 -5.48 0.71 21.83
C LEU A 142 -4.61 -0.54 21.58
N PHE A 143 -3.58 -0.42 20.71
CA PHE A 143 -2.72 -1.53 20.29
C PHE A 143 -1.28 -1.40 20.80
N ARG A 144 -1.02 -0.52 21.78
CA ARG A 144 0.31 -0.23 22.31
C ARG A 144 1.09 -1.48 22.71
N ARG A 145 0.43 -2.44 23.33
CA ARG A 145 1.04 -3.72 23.75
C ARG A 145 1.58 -4.53 22.57
N LEU A 146 0.89 -4.50 21.42
CA LEU A 146 1.33 -5.19 20.21
C LEU A 146 2.56 -4.51 19.59
N ASN A 147 2.70 -3.20 19.78
CA ASN A 147 3.85 -2.44 19.33
C ASN A 147 5.08 -2.62 20.22
N GLU A 148 4.90 -2.82 21.52
CA GLU A 148 5.98 -3.00 22.50
C GLU A 148 6.70 -4.35 22.34
N THR A 149 6.01 -5.39 21.87
CA THR A 149 6.59 -6.72 21.61
C THR A 149 7.07 -6.80 20.16
N GLU A 150 8.38 -6.79 19.96
CA GLU A 150 8.99 -6.80 18.61
C GLU A 150 8.51 -7.96 17.73
N ALA A 151 8.40 -9.17 18.32
CA ALA A 151 7.90 -10.34 17.61
C ALA A 151 6.45 -10.16 17.12
N LEU A 152 5.56 -9.63 17.96
CA LEU A 152 4.16 -9.38 17.59
C LEU A 152 4.07 -8.27 16.52
N ARG A 153 4.84 -7.20 16.69
CA ARG A 153 4.90 -6.12 15.71
C ARG A 153 5.32 -6.64 14.33
N ARG A 154 6.38 -7.46 14.24
CA ARG A 154 6.80 -8.07 12.97
C ARG A 154 5.71 -8.96 12.36
N GLN A 155 4.95 -9.69 13.17
CA GLN A 155 3.80 -10.47 12.69
C GLN A 155 2.73 -9.59 12.08
N MET A 156 2.40 -8.45 12.71
CA MET A 156 1.43 -7.49 12.16
C MET A 156 1.93 -6.85 10.85
N LEU A 157 3.23 -6.54 10.76
CA LEU A 157 3.83 -6.02 9.53
C LEU A 157 3.80 -7.05 8.40
N ALA A 158 4.08 -8.33 8.69
CA ALA A 158 3.97 -9.41 7.71
C ALA A 158 2.52 -9.62 7.24
N ALA A 159 1.54 -9.53 8.17
CA ALA A 159 0.12 -9.53 7.81
C ALA A 159 -0.25 -8.33 6.93
N GLY A 160 0.39 -7.16 7.14
CA GLY A 160 0.27 -5.99 6.27
C GLY A 160 0.76 -6.26 4.85
N CYS A 161 1.88 -6.97 4.68
CA CYS A 161 2.34 -7.38 3.35
C CYS A 161 1.31 -8.27 2.63
N ALA A 162 0.74 -9.26 3.34
CA ALA A 162 -0.29 -10.14 2.79
C ALA A 162 -1.56 -9.36 2.40
N ALA A 163 -1.99 -8.41 3.25
CA ALA A 163 -3.15 -7.55 2.98
C ALA A 163 -2.92 -6.67 1.74
N GLY A 164 -1.70 -6.14 1.55
CA GLY A 164 -1.36 -5.33 0.39
C GLY A 164 -1.52 -6.07 -0.93
N VAL A 165 -1.04 -7.30 -1.01
CA VAL A 165 -1.22 -8.16 -2.19
C VAL A 165 -2.70 -8.53 -2.37
N ALA A 166 -3.39 -8.92 -1.29
CA ALA A 166 -4.80 -9.27 -1.34
C ALA A 166 -5.67 -8.09 -1.79
N ALA A 167 -5.38 -6.86 -1.34
CA ALA A 167 -6.07 -5.65 -1.73
C ALA A 167 -5.83 -5.24 -3.19
N THR A 168 -4.70 -5.64 -3.78
CA THR A 168 -4.37 -5.34 -5.17
C THR A 168 -5.00 -6.32 -6.15
N PHE A 169 -4.92 -7.62 -5.83
CA PHE A 169 -5.32 -8.70 -6.74
C PHE A 169 -6.64 -9.38 -6.36
N GLY A 170 -7.21 -9.07 -5.20
CA GLY A 170 -8.37 -9.80 -4.67
C GLY A 170 -8.06 -11.27 -4.35
N ALA A 171 -6.79 -11.61 -4.13
CA ALA A 171 -6.28 -12.98 -3.99
C ALA A 171 -5.69 -13.20 -2.58
N PRO A 172 -6.50 -13.63 -1.58
CA PRO A 172 -6.02 -13.79 -0.21
C PRO A 172 -4.93 -14.87 -0.09
N VAL A 173 -5.07 -16.00 -0.76
CA VAL A 173 -4.06 -17.07 -0.73
C VAL A 173 -2.74 -16.60 -1.35
N GLY A 174 -2.80 -15.91 -2.50
CA GLY A 174 -1.62 -15.33 -3.13
C GLY A 174 -0.92 -14.32 -2.24
N GLY A 175 -1.67 -13.49 -1.50
CA GLY A 175 -1.13 -12.55 -0.52
C GLY A 175 -0.38 -13.22 0.62
N VAL A 176 -0.93 -14.29 1.16
CA VAL A 176 -0.27 -15.08 2.21
C VAL A 176 1.01 -15.74 1.70
N LEU A 177 0.95 -16.42 0.56
CA LEU A 177 2.12 -17.05 -0.05
C LEU A 177 3.22 -16.03 -0.33
N PHE A 178 2.87 -14.85 -0.87
CA PHE A 178 3.82 -13.77 -1.08
C PHE A 178 4.49 -13.33 0.22
N SER A 179 3.71 -13.18 1.31
CA SER A 179 4.26 -12.76 2.61
C SER A 179 5.21 -13.81 3.20
N ILE A 180 5.02 -15.08 2.87
CA ILE A 180 5.90 -16.17 3.31
C ILE A 180 7.18 -16.20 2.46
N GLU A 181 7.04 -16.24 1.16
CA GLU A 181 8.17 -16.51 0.25
C GLU A 181 9.06 -15.28 0.05
N VAL A 182 8.44 -14.10 -0.03
CA VAL A 182 9.17 -12.89 -0.41
C VAL A 182 9.65 -12.10 0.80
N THR A 183 8.88 -12.08 1.88
CA THR A 183 9.16 -11.17 3.00
C THR A 183 9.68 -11.87 4.25
N ALA A 184 9.40 -13.16 4.45
CA ALA A 184 9.83 -13.88 5.64
C ALA A 184 11.18 -14.58 5.47
N THR A 185 12.13 -14.28 6.35
CA THR A 185 13.39 -15.04 6.46
C THR A 185 13.19 -16.30 7.31
N TYR A 186 12.32 -16.20 8.34
CA TYR A 186 11.89 -17.31 9.19
C TYR A 186 10.38 -17.28 9.31
N TYR A 187 9.72 -18.37 8.94
CA TYR A 187 8.28 -18.46 8.96
C TYR A 187 7.79 -19.32 10.13
N SER A 188 6.91 -18.77 10.95
CA SER A 188 6.19 -19.51 11.98
C SER A 188 4.75 -19.79 11.54
N VAL A 189 4.27 -21.01 11.74
CA VAL A 189 2.87 -21.39 11.42
C VAL A 189 1.83 -20.47 12.07
N ALA A 190 2.17 -19.89 13.25
CA ALA A 190 1.31 -18.90 13.90
C ALA A 190 1.10 -17.61 13.07
N HIS A 191 2.01 -17.28 12.16
CA HIS A 191 1.89 -16.13 11.26
C HIS A 191 0.91 -16.37 10.11
N LEU A 192 0.77 -17.64 9.68
CA LEU A 192 -0.14 -18.04 8.58
C LEU A 192 -1.57 -17.62 8.85
N TRP A 193 -2.08 -17.94 10.02
CA TRP A 193 -3.42 -17.61 10.44
C TRP A 193 -3.68 -16.10 10.43
N LYS A 194 -2.75 -15.30 10.99
CA LYS A 194 -2.87 -13.84 11.06
C LYS A 194 -2.85 -13.21 9.66
N ALA A 195 -1.91 -13.64 8.82
CA ALA A 195 -1.80 -13.20 7.43
C ALA A 195 -3.05 -13.58 6.62
N MET A 196 -3.56 -14.82 6.79
CA MET A 196 -4.75 -15.31 6.10
C MET A 196 -6.00 -14.52 6.50
N PHE A 197 -6.21 -14.32 7.80
CA PHE A 197 -7.35 -13.55 8.31
C PHE A 197 -7.38 -12.13 7.73
N THR A 198 -6.23 -11.45 7.76
CA THR A 198 -6.11 -10.08 7.23
C THR A 198 -6.30 -10.03 5.71
N ALA A 199 -5.71 -10.98 4.99
CA ALA A 199 -5.83 -11.06 3.55
C ALA A 199 -7.27 -11.37 3.10
N VAL A 200 -7.99 -12.24 3.82
CA VAL A 200 -9.41 -12.51 3.57
C VAL A 200 -10.25 -11.26 3.85
N ALA A 201 -10.01 -10.56 4.96
CA ALA A 201 -10.71 -9.31 5.25
C ALA A 201 -10.51 -8.27 4.14
N ALA A 202 -9.27 -8.11 3.64
CA ALA A 202 -8.97 -7.24 2.51
C ALA A 202 -9.69 -7.68 1.22
N ALA A 203 -9.70 -8.97 0.92
CA ALA A 203 -10.35 -9.50 -0.29
C ALA A 203 -11.88 -9.37 -0.26
N VAL A 204 -12.50 -9.49 0.92
CA VAL A 204 -13.94 -9.25 1.09
C VAL A 204 -14.28 -7.79 0.76
N VAL A 205 -13.54 -6.84 1.32
CA VAL A 205 -13.74 -5.41 1.02
C VAL A 205 -13.46 -5.13 -0.47
N PHE A 206 -12.43 -5.74 -1.05
CA PHE A 206 -12.13 -5.63 -2.48
C PHE A 206 -13.31 -6.06 -3.36
N ARG A 207 -13.98 -7.14 -3.01
CA ARG A 207 -15.17 -7.59 -3.75
C ARG A 207 -16.35 -6.62 -3.60
N VAL A 208 -16.60 -6.15 -2.39
CA VAL A 208 -17.67 -5.20 -2.10
C VAL A 208 -17.48 -3.89 -2.88
N THR A 209 -16.26 -3.33 -2.84
CA THR A 209 -15.95 -2.06 -3.52
C THR A 209 -15.94 -2.14 -5.05
N ARG A 210 -15.81 -3.34 -5.63
CA ARG A 210 -15.87 -3.55 -7.08
C ARG A 210 -17.23 -4.04 -7.61
N LEU A 211 -18.19 -4.31 -6.72
CA LEU A 211 -19.56 -4.63 -7.07
C LEU A 211 -20.43 -3.38 -7.28
N GLU A 212 -19.93 -2.19 -6.90
CA GLU A 212 -20.57 -0.93 -7.27
C GLU A 212 -20.29 -0.66 -8.76
N PRO A 213 -21.37 -0.42 -9.57
CA PRO A 213 -21.28 -0.17 -11.00
C PRO A 213 -20.58 1.15 -11.34
#